data_50a484c0c0ae8b15962c3cc8672fe54d
#
_entry.id   50a484c0c0ae8b15962c3cc8672fe54d
#
_cell.length_a   1.000
_cell.length_b   1.000
_cell.length_c   1.000
_cell.angle_alpha   90.00
_cell.angle_beta   90.00
_cell.angle_gamma   90.00
#
_symmetry.space_group_name_H-M   'P 1'
#
loop_
_entity.id
_entity.type
_entity.pdbx_description
1 polymer ?
#
loop_
_entity_poly.entity_id
_entity_poly.type
_entity_poly.pdbx_seq_one_letter_code
_entity_poly.pdbx_strand_id
1 'polypeptide(L)'
;MLRWTKFNILWGWANIRNEVLVLPSRTVVLLWVLATLLLPLAWPDAYVLRVVTMTSLFAMLAASWDLLAGFAGQVNFGHALYFGAGGYGSALIAHHLGWSPWLSVPAGALIAMVVGLATGGLCLRLRGSYLSLATLAFPLIAIGLLFAFPGFSGGELGISGLKRLGTSPMANYYIATGAMLIVVFGLWLVSDSNFGLVLHAIRDDEVAARASGINTTRYKLVVFALSALCAGLAGGLYVHFMRVAGPSMLEVALSFQIVIWGIFGGAATIYGPVAAVFLLYPLTEWFGSFEKIAEFRTLIFAVIVLLVLLFMPRGMMPWVRDRIETECPRCKQRNGIWRNQCRLCGAALSGDSGVLSRKSA
;
A
#
# COMPACT_ATOMS: atom_id res chain seq x y z
N MET A 1 -31.72 -26.95 -2.13
CA MET A 1 -30.76 -25.91 -2.54
C MET A 1 -31.11 -24.51 -2.00
N LEU A 2 -32.31 -24.01 -2.13
CA LEU A 2 -32.74 -22.67 -1.69
C LEU A 2 -32.59 -22.38 -0.15
N ARG A 3 -32.67 -23.40 0.71
CA ARG A 3 -32.50 -23.25 2.16
C ARG A 3 -31.02 -23.07 2.56
N TRP A 4 -30.09 -23.67 1.83
CA TRP A 4 -28.64 -23.59 2.08
C TRP A 4 -28.08 -22.23 1.68
N THR A 5 -28.54 -21.67 0.57
CA THR A 5 -28.16 -20.32 0.11
C THR A 5 -28.68 -19.22 1.04
N LYS A 6 -29.93 -19.33 1.53
CA LYS A 6 -30.47 -18.38 2.54
C LYS A 6 -29.71 -18.45 3.87
N PHE A 7 -29.32 -19.65 4.32
CA PHE A 7 -28.54 -19.82 5.54
C PHE A 7 -27.14 -19.16 5.41
N ASN A 8 -26.46 -19.37 4.29
CA ASN A 8 -25.14 -18.75 4.04
C ASN A 8 -25.22 -17.23 3.90
N ILE A 9 -26.27 -16.70 3.29
CA ILE A 9 -26.50 -15.25 3.17
C ILE A 9 -26.82 -14.65 4.53
N LEU A 10 -27.69 -15.28 5.33
CA LEU A 10 -28.03 -14.81 6.68
C LEU A 10 -26.86 -14.94 7.66
N TRP A 11 -26.07 -16.01 7.56
CA TRP A 11 -24.86 -16.20 8.36
C TRP A 11 -23.76 -15.19 7.97
N GLY A 12 -23.56 -14.97 6.66
CA GLY A 12 -22.65 -13.94 6.15
C GLY A 12 -23.09 -12.55 6.59
N TRP A 13 -24.39 -12.22 6.51
CA TRP A 13 -24.96 -10.95 6.96
C TRP A 13 -24.83 -10.76 8.48
N ALA A 14 -25.06 -11.82 9.27
CA ALA A 14 -24.89 -11.80 10.72
C ALA A 14 -23.41 -11.59 11.11
N ASN A 15 -22.48 -12.22 10.40
CA ASN A 15 -21.04 -12.02 10.60
C ASN A 15 -20.60 -10.60 10.21
N ILE A 16 -21.05 -10.10 9.06
CA ILE A 16 -20.78 -8.71 8.63
C ILE A 16 -21.33 -7.73 9.66
N ARG A 17 -22.57 -7.93 10.11
CA ARG A 17 -23.17 -7.05 11.11
C ARG A 17 -22.45 -7.11 12.46
N ASN A 18 -22.06 -8.30 12.91
CA ASN A 18 -21.45 -8.48 14.24
C ASN A 18 -19.94 -8.23 14.27
N GLU A 19 -19.24 -8.33 13.12
CA GLU A 19 -17.80 -8.10 13.07
C GLU A 19 -17.41 -6.77 12.41
N VAL A 20 -18.09 -6.38 11.35
CA VAL A 20 -17.73 -5.18 10.58
C VAL A 20 -18.35 -3.92 11.15
N LEU A 21 -19.66 -3.95 11.48
CA LEU A 21 -20.37 -2.77 12.01
C LEU A 21 -20.16 -2.53 13.50
N VAL A 22 -19.62 -3.50 14.23
CA VAL A 22 -19.38 -3.38 15.69
C VAL A 22 -18.05 -2.69 16.00
N LEU A 23 -17.06 -2.77 15.10
CA LEU A 23 -15.80 -2.06 15.26
C LEU A 23 -15.83 -0.76 14.44
N PRO A 24 -15.69 0.41 15.07
CA PRO A 24 -15.77 1.69 14.38
C PRO A 24 -14.71 1.86 13.30
N SER A 25 -13.52 1.31 13.49
CA SER A 25 -12.46 1.33 12.47
C SER A 25 -12.89 0.64 11.17
N ARG A 26 -13.54 -0.50 11.25
CA ARG A 26 -14.04 -1.23 10.07
C ARG A 26 -15.19 -0.50 9.37
N THR A 27 -16.07 0.13 10.15
CA THR A 27 -17.17 0.95 9.61
C THR A 27 -16.64 2.16 8.85
N VAL A 28 -15.61 2.83 9.38
CA VAL A 28 -14.94 3.96 8.71
C VAL A 28 -14.32 3.53 7.38
N VAL A 29 -13.64 2.38 7.33
CA VAL A 29 -13.08 1.83 6.08
C VAL A 29 -14.19 1.54 5.06
N LEU A 30 -15.31 0.95 5.49
CA LEU A 30 -16.43 0.67 4.60
C LEU A 30 -17.06 1.94 4.03
N LEU A 31 -17.28 2.95 4.88
CA LEU A 31 -17.79 4.26 4.43
C LEU A 31 -16.82 4.94 3.46
N TRP A 32 -15.52 4.83 3.72
CA TRP A 32 -14.50 5.36 2.83
C TRP A 32 -14.49 4.65 1.47
N VAL A 33 -14.60 3.32 1.43
CA VAL A 33 -14.74 2.54 0.17
C VAL A 33 -15.99 2.95 -0.59
N LEU A 34 -17.13 3.09 0.10
CA LEU A 34 -18.37 3.56 -0.54
C LEU A 34 -18.23 4.98 -1.08
N ALA A 35 -17.62 5.89 -0.31
CA ALA A 35 -17.37 7.26 -0.74
C ALA A 35 -16.49 7.32 -1.98
N THR A 36 -15.40 6.54 -2.03
CA THR A 36 -14.54 6.46 -3.23
C THR A 36 -15.27 5.89 -4.43
N LEU A 37 -16.11 4.87 -4.29
CA LEU A 37 -16.88 4.30 -5.39
C LEU A 37 -17.97 5.24 -5.92
N LEU A 38 -18.59 6.04 -5.05
CA LEU A 38 -19.66 6.98 -5.40
C LEU A 38 -19.14 8.35 -5.86
N LEU A 39 -17.87 8.66 -5.62
CA LEU A 39 -17.28 9.96 -5.93
C LEU A 39 -17.46 10.40 -7.39
N PRO A 40 -17.29 9.54 -8.44
CA PRO A 40 -17.50 9.95 -9.83
C PRO A 40 -18.94 10.32 -10.16
N LEU A 41 -19.92 9.80 -9.40
CA LEU A 41 -21.34 10.14 -9.57
C LEU A 41 -21.66 11.50 -8.97
N ALA A 42 -20.98 11.87 -7.90
CA ALA A 42 -21.17 13.17 -7.21
C ALA A 42 -20.35 14.30 -7.88
N TRP A 43 -19.14 13.98 -8.34
CA TRP A 43 -18.20 14.95 -8.94
C TRP A 43 -17.56 14.35 -10.20
N PRO A 44 -18.19 14.48 -11.39
CA PRO A 44 -17.68 13.96 -12.66
C PRO A 44 -16.57 14.83 -13.29
N ASP A 45 -15.90 15.69 -12.52
CA ASP A 45 -14.82 16.55 -13.00
C ASP A 45 -13.58 15.72 -13.37
N ALA A 46 -13.06 15.96 -14.58
CA ALA A 46 -11.91 15.25 -15.14
C ALA A 46 -10.63 15.41 -14.30
N TYR A 47 -10.44 16.57 -13.67
CA TYR A 47 -9.30 16.83 -12.79
C TYR A 47 -9.39 15.98 -11.52
N VAL A 48 -10.55 15.98 -10.84
CA VAL A 48 -10.78 15.18 -9.62
C VAL A 48 -10.61 13.69 -9.93
N LEU A 49 -11.20 13.20 -11.02
CA LEU A 49 -11.08 11.80 -11.45
C LEU A 49 -9.61 11.42 -11.70
N ARG A 50 -8.83 12.31 -12.34
CA ARG A 50 -7.40 12.09 -12.55
C ARG A 50 -6.64 12.01 -11.23
N VAL A 51 -6.84 12.95 -10.32
CA VAL A 51 -6.16 12.98 -9.02
C VAL A 51 -6.45 11.71 -8.22
N VAL A 52 -7.73 11.30 -8.13
CA VAL A 52 -8.08 10.09 -7.35
C VAL A 52 -7.64 8.80 -8.05
N THR A 53 -7.59 8.76 -9.39
CA THR A 53 -6.99 7.65 -10.14
C THR A 53 -5.52 7.48 -9.76
N MET A 54 -4.75 8.56 -9.79
CA MET A 54 -3.34 8.56 -9.36
C MET A 54 -3.18 8.17 -7.90
N THR A 55 -4.02 8.74 -7.04
CA THR A 55 -4.07 8.37 -5.61
C THR A 55 -4.28 6.87 -5.43
N SER A 56 -5.19 6.26 -6.19
CA SER A 56 -5.45 4.81 -6.12
C SER A 56 -4.22 3.98 -6.54
N LEU A 57 -3.51 4.38 -7.58
CA LEU A 57 -2.29 3.70 -8.04
C LEU A 57 -1.16 3.80 -7.00
N PHE A 58 -0.94 4.98 -6.44
CA PHE A 58 0.06 5.17 -5.38
C PHE A 58 -0.35 4.52 -4.06
N ALA A 59 -1.64 4.39 -3.78
CA ALA A 59 -2.13 3.65 -2.61
C ALA A 59 -1.82 2.15 -2.70
N MET A 60 -1.95 1.54 -3.91
CA MET A 60 -1.49 0.17 -4.14
C MET A 60 0.00 0.02 -3.87
N LEU A 61 0.79 0.97 -4.36
CA LEU A 61 2.23 0.99 -4.21
C LEU A 61 2.66 1.13 -2.74
N ALA A 62 2.02 2.02 -1.98
CA ALA A 62 2.28 2.21 -0.56
C ALA A 62 1.85 0.99 0.29
N ALA A 63 0.70 0.38 -0.03
CA ALA A 63 0.25 -0.84 0.64
C ALA A 63 1.20 -2.03 0.37
N SER A 64 1.74 -2.15 -0.85
CA SER A 64 2.71 -3.19 -1.20
C SER A 64 4.04 -3.03 -0.45
N TRP A 65 4.48 -1.79 -0.22
CA TRP A 65 5.66 -1.49 0.59
C TRP A 65 5.44 -1.87 2.05
N ASP A 66 4.26 -1.59 2.61
CA ASP A 66 3.93 -1.91 4.00
C ASP A 66 3.95 -3.42 4.29
N LEU A 67 3.53 -4.25 3.33
CA LEU A 67 3.66 -5.70 3.48
C LEU A 67 5.13 -6.11 3.69
N LEU A 68 6.06 -5.49 2.95
CA LEU A 68 7.49 -5.82 3.02
C LEU A 68 8.15 -5.18 4.25
N ALA A 69 7.98 -3.89 4.44
CA ALA A 69 8.64 -3.13 5.51
C ALA A 69 7.88 -3.21 6.83
N GLY A 70 6.57 -3.06 6.79
CA GLY A 70 5.71 -3.07 7.98
C GLY A 70 5.57 -4.45 8.60
N PHE A 71 5.21 -5.47 7.84
CA PHE A 71 4.96 -6.81 8.35
C PHE A 71 6.23 -7.66 8.48
N ALA A 72 7.10 -7.67 7.46
CA ALA A 72 8.30 -8.52 7.48
C ALA A 72 9.56 -7.81 8.02
N GLY A 73 9.48 -6.52 8.36
CA GLY A 73 10.61 -5.75 8.87
C GLY A 73 11.73 -5.51 7.85
N GLN A 74 11.45 -5.71 6.56
CA GLN A 74 12.42 -5.55 5.48
C GLN A 74 12.27 -4.15 4.86
N VAL A 75 12.85 -3.14 5.49
CA VAL A 75 12.77 -1.74 5.02
C VAL A 75 13.48 -1.62 3.68
N ASN A 76 12.71 -1.37 2.62
CA ASN A 76 13.18 -1.23 1.25
C ASN A 76 13.06 0.22 0.79
N PHE A 77 14.19 0.87 0.50
CA PHE A 77 14.23 2.22 -0.07
C PHE A 77 14.31 2.23 -1.60
N GLY A 78 14.37 1.07 -2.22
CA GLY A 78 14.37 0.91 -3.68
C GLY A 78 13.02 0.45 -4.24
N HIS A 79 11.91 0.75 -3.58
CA HIS A 79 10.59 0.22 -3.95
C HIS A 79 10.09 0.71 -5.32
N ALA A 80 10.55 1.91 -5.76
CA ALA A 80 10.32 2.42 -7.11
C ALA A 80 10.84 1.49 -8.22
N LEU A 81 11.84 0.64 -7.93
CA LEU A 81 12.30 -0.38 -8.87
C LEU A 81 11.16 -1.31 -9.30
N TYR A 82 10.34 -1.78 -8.37
CA TYR A 82 9.25 -2.72 -8.69
C TYR A 82 8.14 -2.05 -9.48
N PHE A 83 7.83 -0.82 -9.12
CA PHE A 83 6.88 0.02 -9.85
C PHE A 83 7.37 0.28 -11.28
N GLY A 84 8.63 0.70 -11.44
CA GLY A 84 9.24 0.93 -12.74
C GLY A 84 9.40 -0.36 -13.57
N ALA A 85 9.83 -1.46 -12.96
CA ALA A 85 9.98 -2.74 -13.66
C ALA A 85 8.64 -3.26 -14.20
N GLY A 86 7.56 -3.13 -13.43
CA GLY A 86 6.21 -3.49 -13.87
C GLY A 86 5.70 -2.55 -14.97
N GLY A 87 5.91 -1.24 -14.81
CA GLY A 87 5.54 -0.24 -15.80
C GLY A 87 6.29 -0.40 -17.11
N TYR A 88 7.63 -0.43 -17.09
CA TYR A 88 8.43 -0.66 -18.27
C TYR A 88 8.20 -2.03 -18.89
N GLY A 89 8.07 -3.08 -18.08
CA GLY A 89 7.74 -4.42 -18.57
C GLY A 89 6.42 -4.43 -19.34
N SER A 90 5.38 -3.79 -18.80
CA SER A 90 4.09 -3.64 -19.49
C SER A 90 4.20 -2.79 -20.76
N ALA A 91 4.93 -1.65 -20.70
CA ALA A 91 5.12 -0.75 -21.83
C ALA A 91 5.87 -1.41 -22.97
N LEU A 92 6.98 -2.11 -22.69
CA LEU A 92 7.78 -2.83 -23.67
C LEU A 92 6.97 -3.93 -24.38
N ILE A 93 6.21 -4.72 -23.62
CA ILE A 93 5.33 -5.75 -24.17
C ILE A 93 4.26 -5.13 -25.06
N ALA A 94 3.62 -4.05 -24.62
CA ALA A 94 2.59 -3.38 -25.40
C ALA A 94 3.15 -2.71 -26.66
N HIS A 95 4.37 -2.12 -26.59
CA HIS A 95 4.99 -1.40 -27.70
C HIS A 95 5.57 -2.37 -28.74
N HIS A 96 6.38 -3.35 -28.34
CA HIS A 96 7.08 -4.23 -29.27
C HIS A 96 6.26 -5.44 -29.72
N LEU A 97 5.41 -6.01 -28.84
CA LEU A 97 4.59 -7.18 -29.16
C LEU A 97 3.16 -6.79 -29.56
N GLY A 98 2.76 -5.53 -29.43
CA GLY A 98 1.42 -5.07 -29.77
C GLY A 98 0.30 -5.59 -28.86
N TRP A 99 0.65 -6.15 -27.69
CA TRP A 99 -0.34 -6.71 -26.78
C TRP A 99 -1.31 -5.65 -26.26
N SER A 100 -2.53 -6.11 -25.95
CA SER A 100 -3.51 -5.25 -25.32
C SER A 100 -3.07 -4.87 -23.89
N PRO A 101 -3.44 -3.69 -23.38
CA PRO A 101 -3.13 -3.28 -22.00
C PRO A 101 -3.57 -4.30 -20.94
N TRP A 102 -4.68 -4.99 -21.17
CA TRP A 102 -5.22 -6.00 -20.26
C TRP A 102 -4.31 -7.23 -20.08
N LEU A 103 -3.49 -7.55 -21.06
CA LEU A 103 -2.50 -8.64 -21.00
C LEU A 103 -1.12 -8.14 -20.62
N SER A 104 -0.72 -6.94 -21.10
CA SER A 104 0.61 -6.40 -20.81
C SER A 104 0.77 -5.97 -19.35
N VAL A 105 -0.29 -5.48 -18.69
CA VAL A 105 -0.24 -5.09 -17.26
C VAL A 105 0.05 -6.29 -16.35
N PRO A 106 -0.69 -7.41 -16.40
CA PRO A 106 -0.35 -8.60 -15.62
C PRO A 106 1.04 -9.17 -15.97
N ALA A 107 1.43 -9.17 -17.23
CA ALA A 107 2.75 -9.63 -17.64
C ALA A 107 3.87 -8.74 -17.07
N GLY A 108 3.70 -7.40 -17.06
CA GLY A 108 4.61 -6.47 -16.41
C GLY A 108 4.70 -6.70 -14.90
N ALA A 109 3.57 -6.98 -14.24
CA ALA A 109 3.55 -7.32 -12.82
C ALA A 109 4.33 -8.60 -12.51
N LEU A 110 4.27 -9.62 -13.39
CA LEU A 110 5.08 -10.83 -13.27
C LEU A 110 6.57 -10.55 -13.46
N ILE A 111 6.94 -9.65 -14.38
CA ILE A 111 8.33 -9.19 -14.52
C ILE A 111 8.79 -8.53 -13.22
N ALA A 112 8.00 -7.64 -12.64
CA ALA A 112 8.32 -7.02 -11.36
C ALA A 112 8.48 -8.05 -10.24
N MET A 113 7.64 -9.09 -10.21
CA MET A 113 7.76 -10.20 -9.26
C MET A 113 9.11 -10.93 -9.39
N VAL A 114 9.56 -11.22 -10.60
CA VAL A 114 10.87 -11.84 -10.87
C VAL A 114 12.00 -10.93 -10.40
N VAL A 115 11.91 -9.62 -10.68
CA VAL A 115 12.86 -8.61 -10.18
C VAL A 115 12.85 -8.59 -8.64
N GLY A 116 11.67 -8.66 -8.02
CA GLY A 116 11.52 -8.74 -6.57
C GLY A 116 12.16 -9.99 -5.96
N LEU A 117 12.02 -11.15 -6.61
CA LEU A 117 12.72 -12.39 -6.20
C LEU A 117 14.24 -12.26 -6.33
N ALA A 118 14.73 -11.68 -7.42
CA ALA A 118 16.15 -11.46 -7.64
C ALA A 118 16.75 -10.51 -6.59
N THR A 119 16.14 -9.35 -6.39
CA THR A 119 16.59 -8.37 -5.38
C THR A 119 16.45 -8.90 -3.96
N GLY A 120 15.33 -9.58 -3.64
CA GLY A 120 15.15 -10.26 -2.37
C GLY A 120 16.24 -11.29 -2.11
N GLY A 121 16.57 -12.14 -3.10
CA GLY A 121 17.63 -13.15 -3.02
C GLY A 121 19.01 -12.54 -2.75
N LEU A 122 19.35 -11.46 -3.44
CA LEU A 122 20.60 -10.71 -3.22
C LEU A 122 20.66 -10.08 -1.83
N CYS A 123 19.53 -9.55 -1.36
CA CYS A 123 19.43 -8.84 -0.09
C CYS A 123 19.29 -9.74 1.14
N LEU A 124 19.01 -11.05 0.99
CA LEU A 124 18.81 -11.97 2.13
C LEU A 124 19.98 -12.04 3.12
N ARG A 125 21.19 -11.71 2.68
CA ARG A 125 22.42 -11.70 3.53
C ARG A 125 22.55 -10.39 4.32
N LEU A 126 21.81 -9.37 3.93
CA LEU A 126 21.88 -8.04 4.55
C LEU A 126 20.80 -7.91 5.63
N ARG A 127 21.11 -7.15 6.67
CA ARG A 127 20.21 -6.92 7.82
C ARG A 127 20.17 -5.44 8.19
N GLY A 128 19.03 -5.01 8.70
CA GLY A 128 18.85 -3.65 9.20
C GLY A 128 19.18 -2.58 8.16
N SER A 129 19.94 -1.57 8.54
CA SER A 129 20.28 -0.42 7.70
C SER A 129 21.05 -0.76 6.42
N TYR A 130 21.85 -1.84 6.42
CA TYR A 130 22.56 -2.29 5.23
C TYR A 130 21.62 -2.75 4.11
N LEU A 131 20.52 -3.40 4.48
CA LEU A 131 19.47 -3.77 3.52
C LEU A 131 18.88 -2.53 2.87
N SER A 132 18.50 -1.54 3.67
CA SER A 132 17.87 -0.31 3.19
C SER A 132 18.79 0.48 2.25
N LEU A 133 20.07 0.59 2.58
CA LEU A 133 21.07 1.26 1.74
C LEU A 133 21.33 0.50 0.43
N ALA A 134 21.46 -0.83 0.49
CA ALA A 134 21.66 -1.65 -0.71
C ALA A 134 20.48 -1.57 -1.67
N THR A 135 19.25 -1.51 -1.13
CA THR A 135 18.06 -1.41 -1.97
C THR A 135 17.94 -0.09 -2.73
N LEU A 136 18.55 1.00 -2.25
CA LEU A 136 18.64 2.28 -2.97
C LEU A 136 19.42 2.19 -4.29
N ALA A 137 20.40 1.30 -4.36
CA ALA A 137 21.22 1.18 -5.57
C ALA A 137 20.45 0.58 -6.75
N PHE A 138 19.45 -0.28 -6.52
CA PHE A 138 18.76 -0.99 -7.60
C PHE A 138 17.97 -0.08 -8.56
N PRO A 139 17.19 0.92 -8.10
CA PRO A 139 16.55 1.87 -9.01
C PRO A 139 17.57 2.64 -9.84
N LEU A 140 18.70 3.06 -9.26
CA LEU A 140 19.77 3.78 -9.95
C LEU A 140 20.41 2.92 -11.03
N ILE A 141 20.69 1.65 -10.73
CA ILE A 141 21.19 0.68 -11.71
C ILE A 141 20.18 0.51 -12.86
N ALA A 142 18.88 0.41 -12.52
CA ALA A 142 17.83 0.26 -13.53
C ALA A 142 17.74 1.50 -14.44
N ILE A 143 17.83 2.72 -13.91
CA ILE A 143 17.89 3.95 -14.71
C ILE A 143 19.13 3.94 -15.63
N GLY A 144 20.30 3.55 -15.09
CA GLY A 144 21.52 3.41 -15.88
C GLY A 144 21.36 2.42 -17.04
N LEU A 145 20.70 1.30 -16.83
CA LEU A 145 20.39 0.32 -17.87
C LEU A 145 19.44 0.87 -18.93
N LEU A 146 18.42 1.66 -18.54
CA LEU A 146 17.52 2.31 -19.51
C LEU A 146 18.28 3.27 -20.42
N PHE A 147 19.22 4.03 -19.88
CA PHE A 147 20.03 4.97 -20.66
C PHE A 147 21.10 4.27 -21.52
N ALA A 148 21.60 3.12 -21.07
CA ALA A 148 22.55 2.33 -21.83
C ALA A 148 21.94 1.68 -23.09
N PHE A 149 20.62 1.43 -23.09
CA PHE A 149 19.92 0.78 -24.20
C PHE A 149 18.76 1.64 -24.74
N PRO A 150 19.03 2.87 -25.27
CA PRO A 150 17.96 3.81 -25.63
C PRO A 150 17.07 3.32 -26.79
N GLY A 151 17.62 2.52 -27.72
CA GLY A 151 16.84 1.93 -28.81
C GLY A 151 15.76 0.95 -28.38
N PHE A 152 15.90 0.37 -27.18
CA PHE A 152 14.93 -0.57 -26.61
C PHE A 152 13.99 0.11 -25.61
N SER A 153 14.53 0.94 -24.73
CA SER A 153 13.83 1.56 -23.59
C SER A 153 13.22 2.93 -23.89
N GLY A 154 13.57 3.55 -25.04
CA GLY A 154 13.29 4.95 -25.33
C GLY A 154 14.21 5.95 -24.64
N GLY A 155 15.20 5.48 -23.86
CA GLY A 155 16.18 6.33 -23.18
C GLY A 155 15.55 7.35 -22.23
N GLU A 156 16.00 8.61 -22.29
CA GLU A 156 15.48 9.72 -21.45
C GLU A 156 14.03 10.06 -21.73
N LEU A 157 13.59 9.95 -22.97
CA LEU A 157 12.20 10.27 -23.38
C LEU A 157 11.22 9.16 -22.96
N GLY A 158 11.73 7.95 -22.71
CA GLY A 158 10.92 6.80 -22.41
C GLY A 158 10.06 6.33 -23.59
N ILE A 159 9.09 5.46 -23.31
CA ILE A 159 8.17 4.89 -24.30
C ILE A 159 6.85 5.64 -24.22
N SER A 160 6.45 6.31 -25.30
CA SER A 160 5.21 7.08 -25.38
C SER A 160 4.19 6.43 -26.34
N GLY A 161 2.97 6.97 -26.37
CA GLY A 161 1.93 6.53 -27.30
C GLY A 161 1.22 5.22 -26.88
N LEU A 162 1.35 4.79 -25.63
CA LEU A 162 0.71 3.60 -25.12
C LEU A 162 -0.83 3.70 -25.16
N LYS A 163 -1.48 2.58 -25.45
CA LYS A 163 -2.94 2.48 -25.43
C LYS A 163 -3.47 2.57 -24.01
N ARG A 164 -4.61 3.26 -23.82
CA ARG A 164 -5.32 3.31 -22.54
C ARG A 164 -6.06 2.01 -22.27
N LEU A 165 -6.28 1.68 -20.97
CA LEU A 165 -7.14 0.57 -20.57
C LEU A 165 -8.62 0.90 -20.78
N GLY A 166 -9.05 2.09 -20.40
CA GLY A 166 -10.42 2.57 -20.53
C GLY A 166 -10.54 3.67 -21.59
N THR A 167 -11.69 3.74 -22.25
CA THR A 167 -12.00 4.75 -23.29
C THR A 167 -12.39 6.10 -22.71
N SER A 168 -12.93 6.12 -21.49
CA SER A 168 -13.36 7.33 -20.80
C SER A 168 -12.58 7.58 -19.50
N PRO A 169 -12.51 8.84 -19.01
CA PRO A 169 -11.91 9.13 -17.70
C PRO A 169 -12.55 8.34 -16.56
N MET A 170 -13.87 8.18 -16.59
CA MET A 170 -14.63 7.42 -15.61
C MET A 170 -14.27 5.92 -15.63
N ALA A 171 -14.07 5.33 -16.83
CA ALA A 171 -13.64 3.94 -16.95
C ALA A 171 -12.25 3.72 -16.36
N ASN A 172 -11.29 4.61 -16.64
CA ASN A 172 -9.95 4.54 -16.07
C ASN A 172 -9.97 4.67 -14.54
N TYR A 173 -10.82 5.56 -14.01
CA TYR A 173 -11.03 5.70 -12.58
C TYR A 173 -11.48 4.38 -11.93
N TYR A 174 -12.54 3.76 -12.45
CA TYR A 174 -13.07 2.52 -11.87
C TYR A 174 -12.09 1.34 -12.03
N ILE A 175 -11.32 1.29 -13.12
CA ILE A 175 -10.28 0.27 -13.31
C ILE A 175 -9.18 0.42 -12.23
N ALA A 176 -8.66 1.63 -12.03
CA ALA A 176 -7.60 1.89 -11.05
C ALA A 176 -8.09 1.68 -9.61
N THR A 177 -9.27 2.23 -9.27
CA THR A 177 -9.86 2.08 -7.93
C THR A 177 -10.24 0.63 -7.65
N GLY A 178 -10.82 -0.07 -8.63
CA GLY A 178 -11.14 -1.49 -8.51
C GLY A 178 -9.89 -2.36 -8.31
N ALA A 179 -8.84 -2.11 -9.10
CA ALA A 179 -7.56 -2.80 -8.93
C ALA A 179 -6.95 -2.52 -7.54
N MET A 180 -6.99 -1.26 -7.08
CA MET A 180 -6.54 -0.89 -5.74
C MET A 180 -7.30 -1.67 -4.67
N LEU A 181 -8.62 -1.71 -4.72
CA LEU A 181 -9.44 -2.42 -3.74
C LEU A 181 -9.12 -3.93 -3.72
N ILE A 182 -8.95 -4.55 -4.90
CA ILE A 182 -8.58 -5.97 -5.01
C ILE A 182 -7.21 -6.22 -4.39
N VAL A 183 -6.21 -5.40 -4.72
CA VAL A 183 -4.84 -5.56 -4.20
C VAL A 183 -4.80 -5.31 -2.69
N VAL A 184 -5.38 -4.22 -2.20
CA VAL A 184 -5.40 -3.88 -0.77
C VAL A 184 -6.15 -4.95 0.04
N PHE A 185 -7.29 -5.43 -0.47
CA PHE A 185 -8.03 -6.53 0.16
C PHE A 185 -7.23 -7.84 0.16
N GLY A 186 -6.56 -8.18 -0.96
CA GLY A 186 -5.68 -9.33 -1.04
C GLY A 186 -4.50 -9.26 -0.05
N LEU A 187 -3.84 -8.11 0.03
CA LEU A 187 -2.76 -7.86 0.98
C LEU A 187 -3.25 -7.93 2.43
N TRP A 188 -4.45 -7.41 2.71
CA TRP A 188 -5.07 -7.52 4.02
C TRP A 188 -5.36 -8.98 4.40
N LEU A 189 -5.91 -9.79 3.48
CA LEU A 189 -6.12 -11.23 3.73
C LEU A 189 -4.81 -11.96 4.01
N VAL A 190 -3.75 -11.64 3.27
CA VAL A 190 -2.40 -12.22 3.50
C VAL A 190 -1.87 -11.82 4.87
N SER A 191 -2.02 -10.54 5.25
CA SER A 191 -1.54 -10.02 6.53
C SER A 191 -2.31 -10.55 7.74
N ASP A 192 -3.60 -10.85 7.59
CA ASP A 192 -4.47 -11.40 8.65
C ASP A 192 -4.41 -12.95 8.75
N SER A 193 -3.67 -13.60 7.85
CA SER A 193 -3.48 -15.04 7.81
C SER A 193 -2.33 -15.52 8.72
N ASN A 194 -2.19 -16.85 8.85
CA ASN A 194 -1.03 -17.47 9.51
C ASN A 194 0.30 -17.02 8.89
N PHE A 195 0.30 -16.70 7.59
CA PHE A 195 1.48 -16.15 6.91
C PHE A 195 1.89 -14.79 7.51
N GLY A 196 0.93 -13.88 7.70
CA GLY A 196 1.18 -12.58 8.34
C GLY A 196 1.68 -12.72 9.79
N LEU A 197 1.14 -13.67 10.55
CA LEU A 197 1.60 -13.96 11.91
C LEU A 197 3.08 -14.36 11.93
N VAL A 198 3.50 -15.23 10.99
CA VAL A 198 4.91 -15.63 10.84
C VAL A 198 5.79 -14.45 10.45
N LEU A 199 5.29 -13.53 9.58
CA LEU A 199 6.04 -12.32 9.22
C LEU A 199 6.30 -11.43 10.43
N HIS A 200 5.31 -11.23 11.30
CA HIS A 200 5.50 -10.48 12.55
C HIS A 200 6.54 -11.14 13.45
N ALA A 201 6.50 -12.47 13.60
CA ALA A 201 7.53 -13.19 14.37
C ALA A 201 8.93 -13.00 13.80
N ILE A 202 9.09 -13.02 12.47
CA ILE A 202 10.38 -12.77 11.79
C ILE A 202 10.83 -11.30 11.99
N ARG A 203 9.91 -10.35 11.98
CA ARG A 203 10.18 -8.93 12.20
C ARG A 203 10.66 -8.67 13.62
N ASP A 204 10.01 -9.28 14.61
CA ASP A 204 10.31 -9.05 16.03
C ASP A 204 11.66 -9.67 16.41
N ASP A 205 11.89 -10.94 16.07
CA ASP A 205 13.20 -11.61 16.23
C ASP A 205 13.39 -12.72 15.19
N GLU A 206 14.20 -12.44 14.19
CA GLU A 206 14.52 -13.41 13.12
C GLU A 206 15.27 -14.63 13.64
N VAL A 207 16.12 -14.47 14.67
CA VAL A 207 16.94 -15.56 15.22
C VAL A 207 16.04 -16.52 16.00
N ALA A 208 15.15 -15.99 16.84
CA ALA A 208 14.18 -16.78 17.59
C ALA A 208 13.20 -17.52 16.66
N ALA A 209 12.70 -16.83 15.61
CA ALA A 209 11.83 -17.46 14.61
C ALA A 209 12.53 -18.63 13.90
N ARG A 210 13.82 -18.47 13.55
CA ARG A 210 14.62 -19.53 12.94
C ARG A 210 14.89 -20.68 13.89
N ALA A 211 15.17 -20.39 15.16
CA ALA A 211 15.35 -21.41 16.20
C ALA A 211 14.08 -22.23 16.45
N SER A 212 12.89 -21.62 16.22
CA SER A 212 11.58 -22.29 16.28
C SER A 212 11.26 -23.12 15.01
N GLY A 213 12.21 -23.29 14.07
CA GLY A 213 12.05 -24.10 12.87
C GLY A 213 11.42 -23.37 11.67
N ILE A 214 11.22 -22.05 11.76
CA ILE A 214 10.65 -21.26 10.67
C ILE A 214 11.75 -20.99 9.62
N ASN A 215 11.49 -21.32 8.35
CA ASN A 215 12.36 -20.96 7.23
C ASN A 215 12.21 -19.49 6.85
N THR A 216 12.91 -18.59 7.58
CA THR A 216 12.81 -17.14 7.41
C THR A 216 13.17 -16.68 5.99
N THR A 217 14.12 -17.35 5.32
CA THR A 217 14.55 -17.09 3.94
C THR A 217 13.37 -17.23 2.96
N ARG A 218 12.63 -18.35 3.06
CA ARG A 218 11.47 -18.59 2.19
C ARG A 218 10.38 -17.55 2.37
N TYR A 219 10.04 -17.24 3.62
CA TYR A 219 9.02 -16.22 3.92
C TYR A 219 9.43 -14.84 3.40
N LYS A 220 10.67 -14.42 3.59
CA LYS A 220 11.19 -13.16 3.06
C LYS A 220 11.12 -13.11 1.54
N LEU A 221 11.55 -14.16 0.82
CA LEU A 221 11.47 -14.21 -0.64
C LEU A 221 10.03 -14.10 -1.14
N VAL A 222 9.09 -14.81 -0.52
CA VAL A 222 7.67 -14.74 -0.91
C VAL A 222 7.12 -13.33 -0.71
N VAL A 223 7.50 -12.65 0.38
CA VAL A 223 7.06 -11.26 0.63
C VAL A 223 7.65 -10.31 -0.38
N PHE A 224 8.94 -10.44 -0.74
CA PHE A 224 9.55 -9.64 -1.79
C PHE A 224 8.83 -9.83 -3.13
N ALA A 225 8.53 -11.08 -3.50
CA ALA A 225 7.81 -11.42 -4.73
C ALA A 225 6.39 -10.82 -4.75
N LEU A 226 5.64 -10.99 -3.66
CA LEU A 226 4.26 -10.52 -3.57
C LEU A 226 4.18 -9.00 -3.55
N SER A 227 5.06 -8.34 -2.78
CA SER A 227 5.17 -6.89 -2.74
C SER A 227 5.54 -6.32 -4.11
N ALA A 228 6.54 -6.90 -4.79
CA ALA A 228 6.94 -6.49 -6.13
C ALA A 228 5.84 -6.73 -7.19
N LEU A 229 5.08 -7.83 -7.09
CA LEU A 229 3.93 -8.10 -7.95
C LEU A 229 2.89 -6.98 -7.86
N CYS A 230 2.52 -6.60 -6.62
CA CYS A 230 1.53 -5.55 -6.38
C CYS A 230 2.03 -4.17 -6.81
N ALA A 231 3.30 -3.84 -6.52
CA ALA A 231 3.92 -2.61 -6.99
C ALA A 231 4.03 -2.56 -8.52
N GLY A 232 4.38 -3.69 -9.15
CA GLY A 232 4.47 -3.82 -10.61
C GLY A 232 3.11 -3.70 -11.28
N LEU A 233 2.04 -4.22 -10.67
CA LEU A 233 0.68 -4.03 -11.15
C LEU A 233 0.30 -2.54 -11.15
N ALA A 234 0.62 -1.82 -10.06
CA ALA A 234 0.41 -0.38 -9.98
C ALA A 234 1.19 0.37 -11.08
N GLY A 235 2.46 -0.02 -11.32
CA GLY A 235 3.29 0.55 -12.38
C GLY A 235 2.76 0.28 -13.79
N GLY A 236 2.30 -0.93 -14.06
CA GLY A 236 1.68 -1.28 -15.34
C GLY A 236 0.40 -0.49 -15.62
N LEU A 237 -0.47 -0.34 -14.61
CA LEU A 237 -1.68 0.50 -14.72
C LEU A 237 -1.31 1.98 -14.93
N TYR A 238 -0.29 2.47 -14.22
CA TYR A 238 0.19 3.85 -14.33
C TYR A 238 0.63 4.21 -15.74
N VAL A 239 1.44 3.37 -16.41
CA VAL A 239 1.95 3.69 -17.77
C VAL A 239 0.84 3.72 -18.81
N HIS A 240 -0.19 2.89 -18.68
CA HIS A 240 -1.34 2.92 -19.57
C HIS A 240 -2.31 4.07 -19.27
N PHE A 241 -2.34 4.53 -18.02
CA PHE A 241 -3.10 5.73 -17.65
C PHE A 241 -2.41 7.00 -18.14
N MET A 242 -1.10 7.13 -17.90
CA MET A 242 -0.29 8.28 -18.35
C MET A 242 0.06 8.23 -19.83
N ARG A 243 -0.01 7.04 -20.46
CA ARG A 243 0.38 6.73 -21.83
C ARG A 243 1.88 6.92 -22.11
N VAL A 244 2.66 6.91 -21.05
CA VAL A 244 4.11 7.09 -21.08
C VAL A 244 4.77 6.24 -20.01
N ALA A 245 5.85 5.56 -20.34
CA ALA A 245 6.75 4.92 -19.38
C ALA A 245 8.09 5.69 -19.43
N GLY A 246 8.38 6.45 -18.38
CA GLY A 246 9.58 7.29 -18.30
C GLY A 246 10.49 6.91 -17.12
N PRO A 247 11.78 7.32 -17.17
CA PRO A 247 12.75 7.06 -16.10
C PRO A 247 12.32 7.58 -14.73
N SER A 248 11.45 8.60 -14.68
CA SER A 248 10.90 9.17 -13.45
C SER A 248 10.18 8.13 -12.56
N MET A 249 9.71 7.02 -13.13
CA MET A 249 9.09 5.92 -12.38
C MET A 249 10.10 5.15 -11.50
N LEU A 250 11.38 5.27 -11.78
CA LEU A 250 12.48 4.62 -11.06
C LEU A 250 13.22 5.59 -10.13
N GLU A 251 12.81 6.86 -10.06
CA GLU A 251 13.49 7.84 -9.23
C GLU A 251 13.48 7.47 -7.75
N VAL A 252 14.61 7.70 -7.11
CA VAL A 252 14.78 7.49 -5.67
C VAL A 252 13.80 8.34 -4.86
N ALA A 253 13.46 9.54 -5.36
CA ALA A 253 12.48 10.42 -4.75
C ALA A 253 11.11 9.75 -4.58
N LEU A 254 10.66 8.98 -5.58
CA LEU A 254 9.42 8.20 -5.49
C LEU A 254 9.52 7.13 -4.38
N SER A 255 10.67 6.44 -4.27
CA SER A 255 10.87 5.47 -3.20
C SER A 255 10.75 6.10 -1.81
N PHE A 256 11.37 7.26 -1.59
CA PHE A 256 11.22 7.98 -0.32
C PHE A 256 9.79 8.44 -0.06
N GLN A 257 9.09 8.88 -1.09
CA GLN A 257 7.69 9.28 -0.97
C GLN A 257 6.80 8.12 -0.52
N ILE A 258 7.04 6.91 -1.04
CA ILE A 258 6.36 5.68 -0.62
C ILE A 258 6.63 5.37 0.86
N VAL A 259 7.89 5.46 1.28
CA VAL A 259 8.29 5.28 2.68
C VAL A 259 7.60 6.28 3.60
N ILE A 260 7.54 7.54 3.20
CA ILE A 260 6.85 8.60 3.95
C ILE A 260 5.36 8.24 4.11
N TRP A 261 4.67 7.85 3.04
CA TRP A 261 3.27 7.43 3.11
C TRP A 261 3.07 6.23 4.03
N GLY A 262 4.00 5.25 3.98
CA GLY A 262 3.97 4.08 4.84
C GLY A 262 4.09 4.42 6.32
N ILE A 263 5.07 5.23 6.69
CA ILE A 263 5.32 5.63 8.08
C ILE A 263 4.21 6.57 8.58
N PHE A 264 3.83 7.57 7.78
CA PHE A 264 2.77 8.51 8.12
C PHE A 264 1.43 7.80 8.38
N GLY A 265 1.08 6.83 7.52
CA GLY A 265 -0.13 6.04 7.67
C GLY A 265 -0.11 5.11 8.88
N GLY A 266 1.05 4.66 9.25
CA GLY A 266 1.29 3.68 10.30
C GLY A 266 1.64 2.30 9.73
N ALA A 267 2.90 1.92 9.90
CA ALA A 267 3.44 0.66 9.40
C ALA A 267 2.73 -0.56 10.02
N ALA A 268 2.69 -1.66 9.27
CA ALA A 268 2.03 -2.93 9.62
C ALA A 268 0.51 -2.82 9.79
N THR A 269 -0.14 -2.02 8.94
CA THR A 269 -1.61 -1.88 8.97
C THR A 269 -2.29 -2.09 7.63
N ILE A 270 -1.57 -2.15 6.50
CA ILE A 270 -2.01 -2.16 5.09
C ILE A 270 -2.92 -0.97 4.75
N TYR A 271 -4.01 -0.76 5.49
CA TYR A 271 -4.95 0.35 5.26
C TYR A 271 -4.39 1.73 5.69
N GLY A 272 -3.41 1.77 6.58
CA GLY A 272 -2.76 3.01 7.03
C GLY A 272 -2.05 3.74 5.90
N PRO A 273 -1.09 3.14 5.21
CA PRO A 273 -0.45 3.71 4.02
C PRO A 273 -1.46 4.13 2.94
N VAL A 274 -2.52 3.34 2.70
CA VAL A 274 -3.60 3.71 1.78
C VAL A 274 -4.26 5.03 2.19
N ALA A 275 -4.67 5.14 3.45
CA ALA A 275 -5.29 6.36 3.97
C ALA A 275 -4.32 7.56 3.92
N ALA A 276 -3.03 7.34 4.18
CA ALA A 276 -2.00 8.37 4.07
C ALA A 276 -1.89 8.92 2.64
N VAL A 277 -1.88 8.04 1.63
CA VAL A 277 -1.85 8.46 0.22
C VAL A 277 -3.11 9.22 -0.16
N PHE A 278 -4.29 8.77 0.27
CA PHE A 278 -5.56 9.47 0.01
C PHE A 278 -5.67 10.83 0.69
N LEU A 279 -4.92 11.05 1.76
CA LEU A 279 -4.84 12.36 2.40
C LEU A 279 -3.76 13.24 1.77
N LEU A 280 -2.54 12.72 1.64
CA LEU A 280 -1.36 13.50 1.28
C LEU A 280 -1.24 13.80 -0.22
N TYR A 281 -1.56 12.83 -1.10
CA TYR A 281 -1.40 13.02 -2.53
C TYR A 281 -2.38 14.07 -3.11
N PRO A 282 -3.70 14.02 -2.84
CA PRO A 282 -4.60 15.09 -3.29
C PRO A 282 -4.26 16.45 -2.67
N LEU A 283 -3.76 16.48 -1.43
CA LEU A 283 -3.32 17.70 -0.77
C LEU A 283 -2.12 18.34 -1.49
N THR A 284 -1.14 17.53 -1.90
CA THR A 284 0.02 18.03 -2.66
C THR A 284 -0.37 18.51 -4.06
N GLU A 285 -1.31 17.85 -4.73
CA GLU A 285 -1.85 18.29 -6.02
C GLU A 285 -2.62 19.61 -5.87
N TRP A 286 -3.41 19.73 -4.82
CA TRP A 286 -4.15 20.95 -4.52
C TRP A 286 -3.23 22.15 -4.25
N PHE A 287 -2.15 21.96 -3.49
CA PHE A 287 -1.14 23.02 -3.31
C PHE A 287 -0.44 23.39 -4.62
N GLY A 288 -0.23 22.43 -5.52
CA GLY A 288 0.33 22.65 -6.83
C GLY A 288 -0.55 23.51 -7.77
N SER A 289 -1.85 23.62 -7.50
CA SER A 289 -2.77 24.42 -8.30
C SER A 289 -2.67 25.94 -8.02
N PHE A 290 -2.02 26.35 -6.93
CA PHE A 290 -1.81 27.76 -6.58
C PHE A 290 -0.42 28.20 -7.02
N GLU A 291 -0.32 29.08 -8.03
CA GLU A 291 0.96 29.57 -8.59
C GLU A 291 1.95 30.08 -7.53
N LYS A 292 1.47 30.81 -6.53
CA LYS A 292 2.30 31.39 -5.45
C LYS A 292 2.81 30.34 -4.43
N ILE A 293 2.15 29.21 -4.31
CA ILE A 293 2.43 28.16 -3.32
C ILE A 293 3.10 26.95 -3.99
N ALA A 294 2.98 26.83 -5.30
CA ALA A 294 3.50 25.69 -6.07
C ALA A 294 5.00 25.44 -5.84
N GLU A 295 5.81 26.50 -5.74
CA GLU A 295 7.24 26.41 -5.46
C GLU A 295 7.52 25.85 -4.04
N PHE A 296 6.69 26.18 -3.07
CA PHE A 296 6.81 25.75 -1.68
C PHE A 296 6.11 24.41 -1.39
N ARG A 297 5.48 23.80 -2.38
CA ARG A 297 4.70 22.56 -2.24
C ARG A 297 5.45 21.47 -1.49
N THR A 298 6.71 21.21 -1.87
CA THR A 298 7.55 20.18 -1.27
C THR A 298 7.94 20.54 0.17
N LEU A 299 8.22 21.81 0.46
CA LEU A 299 8.52 22.29 1.81
C LEU A 299 7.29 22.12 2.73
N ILE A 300 6.13 22.56 2.27
CA ILE A 300 4.86 22.46 3.04
C ILE A 300 4.56 20.98 3.34
N PHE A 301 4.70 20.11 2.32
CA PHE A 301 4.56 18.67 2.49
C PHE A 301 5.51 18.13 3.55
N ALA A 302 6.80 18.48 3.49
CA ALA A 302 7.81 18.03 4.45
C ALA A 302 7.48 18.49 5.88
N VAL A 303 7.03 19.73 6.06
CA VAL A 303 6.63 20.28 7.36
C VAL A 303 5.39 19.54 7.91
N ILE A 304 4.38 19.29 7.08
CA ILE A 304 3.19 18.52 7.50
C ILE A 304 3.58 17.14 7.97
N VAL A 305 4.40 16.43 7.19
CA VAL A 305 4.87 15.09 7.54
C VAL A 305 5.66 15.12 8.84
N LEU A 306 6.60 16.08 9.00
CA LEU A 306 7.39 16.23 10.22
C LEU A 306 6.51 16.46 11.45
N LEU A 307 5.53 17.38 11.36
CA LEU A 307 4.61 17.65 12.46
C LEU A 307 3.82 16.41 12.85
N VAL A 308 3.28 15.68 11.86
CA VAL A 308 2.52 14.47 12.17
C VAL A 308 3.40 13.39 12.82
N LEU A 309 4.62 13.20 12.35
CA LEU A 309 5.54 12.23 12.96
C LEU A 309 5.95 12.62 14.40
N LEU A 310 6.07 13.91 14.69
CA LEU A 310 6.34 14.39 16.04
C LEU A 310 5.17 14.15 17.01
N PHE A 311 3.94 14.38 16.56
CA PHE A 311 2.73 14.22 17.40
C PHE A 311 2.14 12.81 17.39
N MET A 312 2.40 12.04 16.33
CA MET A 312 1.86 10.69 16.12
C MET A 312 2.97 9.69 15.74
N PRO A 313 3.90 9.36 16.64
CA PRO A 313 5.09 8.55 16.33
C PRO A 313 4.78 7.13 15.84
N ARG A 314 3.56 6.62 16.11
CA ARG A 314 3.07 5.32 15.62
C ARG A 314 2.35 5.42 14.27
N GLY A 315 2.23 6.64 13.70
CA GLY A 315 1.46 6.92 12.50
C GLY A 315 0.00 7.29 12.77
N MET A 316 -0.66 7.81 11.72
CA MET A 316 -2.01 8.37 11.81
C MET A 316 -3.07 7.31 12.17
N MET A 317 -3.08 6.17 11.49
CA MET A 317 -4.13 5.17 11.69
C MET A 317 -4.11 4.46 13.05
N PRO A 318 -2.96 4.02 13.59
CA PRO A 318 -2.90 3.54 14.97
C PRO A 318 -3.38 4.59 15.99
N TRP A 319 -3.02 5.86 15.81
CA TRP A 319 -3.44 6.94 16.68
C TRP A 319 -4.97 7.17 16.65
N VAL A 320 -5.57 7.20 15.46
CA VAL A 320 -7.03 7.31 15.31
C VAL A 320 -7.72 6.10 15.94
N ARG A 321 -7.24 4.90 15.64
CA ARG A 321 -7.78 3.64 16.17
C ARG A 321 -7.74 3.60 17.70
N ASP A 322 -6.63 3.99 18.32
CA ASP A 322 -6.49 4.00 19.78
C ASP A 322 -7.40 5.03 20.46
N ARG A 323 -7.94 6.01 19.67
CA ARG A 323 -8.94 6.98 20.16
C ARG A 323 -10.38 6.49 20.07
N ILE A 324 -10.69 5.57 19.14
CA ILE A 324 -12.05 5.09 18.87
C ILE A 324 -12.28 3.67 19.38
N GLU A 325 -11.22 2.93 19.74
CA GLU A 325 -11.28 1.56 20.24
C GLU A 325 -10.50 1.43 21.54
N THR A 326 -11.02 0.58 22.44
CA THR A 326 -10.39 0.23 23.73
C THR A 326 -10.13 -1.26 23.80
N GLU A 327 -8.94 -1.66 24.28
CA GLU A 327 -8.61 -3.07 24.51
C GLU A 327 -9.18 -3.55 25.85
N CYS A 328 -9.80 -4.73 25.83
CA CYS A 328 -10.29 -5.36 27.04
C CYS A 328 -9.13 -5.79 27.94
N PRO A 329 -9.10 -5.42 29.23
CA PRO A 329 -8.01 -5.79 30.14
C PRO A 329 -7.91 -7.31 30.36
N ARG A 330 -9.04 -8.04 30.23
CA ARG A 330 -9.10 -9.49 30.49
C ARG A 330 -8.76 -10.36 29.28
N CYS A 331 -9.38 -10.09 28.12
CA CYS A 331 -9.21 -10.94 26.91
C CYS A 331 -8.45 -10.27 25.78
N LYS A 332 -7.95 -9.05 25.97
CA LYS A 332 -7.20 -8.25 24.98
C LYS A 332 -7.97 -7.96 23.68
N GLN A 333 -9.25 -8.29 23.62
CA GLN A 333 -10.08 -8.03 22.45
C GLN A 333 -10.47 -6.56 22.37
N ARG A 334 -10.45 -6.01 21.16
CA ARG A 334 -10.82 -4.61 20.90
C ARG A 334 -12.32 -4.42 20.91
N ASN A 335 -12.75 -3.31 21.48
CA ASN A 335 -14.14 -2.89 21.59
C ASN A 335 -14.24 -1.41 21.28
N GLY A 336 -15.39 -0.95 20.75
CA GLY A 336 -15.65 0.49 20.56
C GLY A 336 -15.71 1.21 21.93
N ILE A 337 -15.21 2.45 21.97
CA ILE A 337 -15.11 3.26 23.20
C ILE A 337 -16.45 3.49 23.92
N TRP A 338 -17.56 3.39 23.19
CA TRP A 338 -18.93 3.58 23.74
C TRP A 338 -19.50 2.31 24.41
N ARG A 339 -18.74 1.20 24.45
CA ARG A 339 -19.17 -0.03 25.15
C ARG A 339 -18.65 -0.06 26.57
N ASN A 340 -19.57 -0.31 27.50
CA ASN A 340 -19.24 -0.47 28.92
C ASN A 340 -18.78 -1.89 29.26
N GLN A 341 -19.07 -2.88 28.38
CA GLN A 341 -18.72 -4.29 28.59
C GLN A 341 -18.10 -4.90 27.33
N CYS A 342 -17.11 -5.78 27.54
CA CYS A 342 -16.45 -6.49 26.46
C CYS A 342 -17.42 -7.41 25.72
N ARG A 343 -17.38 -7.40 24.39
CA ARG A 343 -18.25 -8.20 23.51
C ARG A 343 -18.04 -9.72 23.64
N LEU A 344 -16.84 -10.18 24.08
CA LEU A 344 -16.52 -11.60 24.15
C LEU A 344 -16.58 -12.13 25.59
N CYS A 345 -15.96 -11.45 26.55
CA CYS A 345 -15.82 -11.96 27.90
C CYS A 345 -16.73 -11.27 28.92
N GLY A 346 -17.52 -10.27 28.53
CA GLY A 346 -18.43 -9.52 29.40
C GLY A 346 -17.75 -8.66 30.48
N ALA A 347 -16.41 -8.59 30.52
CA ALA A 347 -15.70 -7.79 31.50
C ALA A 347 -15.99 -6.28 31.29
N ALA A 348 -16.09 -5.53 32.41
CA ALA A 348 -16.29 -4.09 32.36
C ALA A 348 -15.11 -3.39 31.65
N LEU A 349 -15.41 -2.51 30.70
CA LEU A 349 -14.44 -1.70 29.94
C LEU A 349 -14.28 -0.31 30.56
N SER A 350 -15.28 0.16 31.32
CA SER A 350 -15.25 1.39 32.10
C SER A 350 -14.72 1.08 33.49
N GLY A 351 -13.41 1.12 33.66
CA GLY A 351 -12.78 1.00 34.96
C GLY A 351 -11.52 1.88 35.00
N ASP A 352 -11.40 2.67 36.01
CA ASP A 352 -10.39 3.68 36.35
C ASP A 352 -8.91 3.24 36.34
N SER A 353 -8.57 2.12 35.68
CA SER A 353 -7.22 1.54 35.67
C SER A 353 -6.35 1.93 34.47
N GLY A 354 -6.84 2.82 33.58
CA GLY A 354 -6.14 3.17 32.33
C GLY A 354 -5.12 4.31 32.43
N VAL A 355 -5.09 5.09 33.51
CA VAL A 355 -4.29 6.32 33.60
C VAL A 355 -2.92 6.11 34.26
N LEU A 356 -2.67 5.00 34.95
CA LEU A 356 -1.43 4.83 35.75
C LEU A 356 -0.32 4.02 35.09
N SER A 357 -0.49 3.44 33.89
CA SER A 357 0.58 2.63 33.26
C SER A 357 1.36 3.34 32.13
N ARG A 358 1.10 4.63 31.85
CA ARG A 358 1.79 5.37 30.76
C ARG A 358 2.92 6.29 31.19
N LYS A 359 3.41 6.18 32.45
CA LYS A 359 4.53 7.02 32.92
C LYS A 359 5.85 6.30 33.14
N SER A 360 6.04 5.08 32.67
CA SER A 360 7.34 4.40 32.77
C SER A 360 7.53 3.44 31.60
N ALA A 361 8.00 3.95 30.45
CA ALA A 361 8.90 3.31 29.52
C ALA A 361 9.31 4.33 28.44
#